data_13ad8bddca42c42213b3952b6d652a4b
#
_entry.id   13ad8bddca42c42213b3952b6d652a4b
#
_cell.length_a   1.000
_cell.length_b   1.000
_cell.length_c   1.000
_cell.angle_alpha   90.00
_cell.angle_beta   90.00
_cell.angle_gamma   90.00
#
_symmetry.space_group_name_H-M   'P 1'
#
loop_
_entity.id
_entity.type
_entity.pdbx_description
1 polymer ?
#
loop_
_entity_poly.entity_id
_entity_poly.type
_entity_poly.pdbx_seq_one_letter_code
_entity_poly.pdbx_strand_id
1 'polypeptide(L)'
;KIRAGVMTNNDCFEDELLRAGARASEKYVDLPTDDEYREMVNGRVADLANSTRTGCGSIVAGLFLREFVEDHPWLHLDIAGVSRVDSPVYPFQSEGATGASAATMYFLLDRHFTAADRF
;
A
#
# COMPACT_ATOMS: atom_id res chain seq x y z
N LYS A 1 3.44 -13.44 0.47
CA LYS A 1 4.24 -13.52 -0.78
C LYS A 1 3.39 -13.40 -2.07
N ILE A 2 2.08 -13.14 -1.99
CA ILE A 2 1.17 -13.09 -3.15
C ILE A 2 0.44 -11.76 -3.25
N ARG A 3 0.09 -11.14 -2.13
CA ARG A 3 -0.64 -9.87 -2.07
C ARG A 3 0.15 -8.82 -1.32
N ALA A 4 0.15 -7.58 -1.84
CA ALA A 4 0.53 -6.40 -1.09
C ALA A 4 -0.67 -5.91 -0.26
N GLY A 5 -0.43 -5.28 0.87
CA GLY A 5 -1.48 -4.60 1.63
C GLY A 5 -1.78 -3.23 1.03
N VAL A 6 -3.02 -2.79 1.09
CA VAL A 6 -3.42 -1.42 0.75
C VAL A 6 -4.21 -0.80 1.90
N MET A 7 -4.00 0.48 2.16
CA MET A 7 -4.80 1.31 3.04
C MET A 7 -5.06 2.64 2.34
N THR A 8 -6.24 3.20 2.55
CA THR A 8 -6.64 4.46 1.90
C THR A 8 -7.55 5.30 2.80
N ASN A 9 -7.69 6.56 2.45
CA ASN A 9 -8.75 7.47 2.91
C ASN A 9 -9.71 7.85 1.77
N ASN A 10 -9.63 7.15 0.61
CA ASN A 10 -10.41 7.48 -0.58
C ASN A 10 -10.70 6.23 -1.41
N ASP A 11 -11.93 5.74 -1.32
CA ASP A 11 -12.37 4.50 -1.98
C ASP A 11 -12.25 4.56 -3.51
N CYS A 12 -12.52 5.73 -4.12
CA CYS A 12 -12.39 5.90 -5.57
C CYS A 12 -10.93 5.75 -6.02
N PHE A 13 -9.99 6.24 -5.21
CA PHE A 13 -8.56 6.12 -5.50
C PHE A 13 -8.07 4.69 -5.32
N GLU A 14 -8.62 3.96 -4.34
CA GLU A 14 -8.37 2.52 -4.18
C GLU A 14 -8.88 1.72 -5.37
N ASP A 15 -10.09 1.97 -5.83
CA ASP A 15 -10.67 1.33 -7.01
C ASP A 15 -9.77 1.50 -8.25
N GLU A 16 -9.18 2.68 -8.44
CA GLU A 16 -8.24 2.94 -9.52
C GLU A 16 -6.95 2.13 -9.36
N LEU A 17 -6.41 2.05 -8.13
CA LEU A 17 -5.25 1.22 -7.81
C LEU A 17 -5.54 -0.26 -8.13
N LEU A 18 -6.68 -0.79 -7.68
CA LEU A 18 -7.05 -2.19 -7.90
C LEU A 18 -7.20 -2.52 -9.38
N ARG A 19 -7.75 -1.60 -10.20
CA ARG A 19 -7.81 -1.76 -11.66
C ARG A 19 -6.42 -1.73 -12.30
N ALA A 20 -5.54 -0.82 -11.85
CA ALA A 20 -4.15 -0.78 -12.30
C ALA A 20 -3.39 -2.07 -11.91
N GLY A 21 -3.60 -2.56 -10.69
CA GLY A 21 -3.05 -3.82 -10.19
C GLY A 21 -3.50 -5.03 -11.02
N ALA A 22 -4.78 -5.08 -11.39
CA ALA A 22 -5.31 -6.13 -12.27
C ALA A 22 -4.61 -6.12 -13.63
N ARG A 23 -4.35 -4.95 -14.22
CA ARG A 23 -3.58 -4.81 -15.48
C ARG A 23 -2.13 -5.26 -15.31
N ALA A 24 -1.54 -4.99 -14.15
CA ALA A 24 -0.17 -5.40 -13.81
C ALA A 24 -0.05 -6.87 -13.40
N SER A 25 -1.17 -7.60 -13.26
CA SER A 25 -1.21 -8.94 -12.65
C SER A 25 -0.69 -8.97 -11.21
N GLU A 26 -0.75 -7.82 -10.51
CA GLU A 26 -0.41 -7.68 -9.10
C GLU A 26 -1.68 -7.69 -8.24
N LYS A 27 -1.60 -8.32 -7.09
CA LYS A 27 -2.75 -8.55 -6.21
C LYS A 27 -2.62 -7.77 -4.91
N TYR A 28 -3.70 -7.17 -4.50
CA TYR A 28 -3.78 -6.38 -3.27
C TYR A 28 -4.80 -6.98 -2.30
N VAL A 29 -4.70 -6.58 -1.05
CA VAL A 29 -5.67 -6.85 0.01
C VAL A 29 -5.82 -5.58 0.84
N ASP A 30 -7.07 -5.17 1.05
CA ASP A 30 -7.39 -4.07 1.93
C ASP A 30 -7.02 -4.39 3.38
N LEU A 31 -6.34 -3.47 4.04
CA LEU A 31 -5.96 -3.56 5.45
C LEU A 31 -6.90 -2.68 6.28
N PRO A 32 -7.35 -3.17 7.45
CA PRO A 32 -8.29 -2.42 8.28
C PRO A 32 -7.70 -1.13 8.82
N THR A 33 -8.53 -0.09 8.91
CA THR A 33 -8.19 1.25 9.41
C THR A 33 -9.04 1.67 10.59
N ASP A 34 -9.59 0.69 11.33
CA ASP A 34 -10.47 0.90 12.47
C ASP A 34 -9.80 1.75 13.56
N ASP A 35 -10.60 2.54 14.28
CA ASP A 35 -10.13 3.49 15.29
C ASP A 35 -9.35 2.82 16.41
N GLU A 36 -9.66 1.55 16.73
CA GLU A 36 -8.94 0.75 17.71
C GLU A 36 -7.47 0.54 17.34
N TYR A 37 -7.18 0.39 16.04
CA TYR A 37 -5.79 0.32 15.55
C TYR A 37 -5.12 1.69 15.60
N ARG A 38 -5.87 2.78 15.42
CA ARG A 38 -5.35 4.15 15.50
C ARG A 38 -4.73 4.44 16.86
N GLU A 39 -5.28 3.90 17.94
CA GLU A 39 -4.73 4.06 19.28
C GLU A 39 -3.30 3.51 19.43
N MET A 40 -2.92 2.53 18.60
CA MET A 40 -1.59 1.92 18.62
C MET A 40 -0.46 2.85 18.14
N VAL A 41 -0.80 3.94 17.44
CA VAL A 41 0.17 4.96 17.01
C VAL A 41 0.31 6.13 17.98
N ASN A 42 -0.41 6.11 19.10
CA ASN A 42 -0.25 7.11 20.15
C ASN A 42 1.09 6.89 20.87
N GLY A 43 1.93 7.94 20.90
CA GLY A 43 3.20 7.92 21.60
C GLY A 43 3.03 8.08 23.12
N ARG A 44 3.97 7.54 23.90
CA ARG A 44 4.03 7.77 25.34
C ARG A 44 4.88 9.00 25.70
N VAL A 45 5.80 9.37 24.83
CA VAL A 45 6.78 10.47 25.05
C VAL A 45 6.66 11.50 23.92
N ALA A 46 6.54 11.03 22.68
CA ALA A 46 6.22 11.84 21.51
C ALA A 46 4.73 11.76 21.19
N ASP A 47 4.23 12.65 20.33
CA ASP A 47 2.83 12.69 19.90
C ASP A 47 2.41 11.38 19.23
N LEU A 48 3.31 10.81 18.42
CA LEU A 48 3.09 9.59 17.68
C LEU A 48 4.21 8.57 17.89
N ALA A 49 3.85 7.29 17.81
CA ALA A 49 4.78 6.16 17.76
C ALA A 49 4.76 5.55 16.35
N ASN A 50 5.94 5.40 15.73
CA ASN A 50 6.08 4.87 14.38
C ASN A 50 6.15 3.33 14.33
N SER A 51 6.08 2.65 15.46
CA SER A 51 6.12 1.20 15.54
C SER A 51 5.41 0.69 16.78
N THR A 52 4.99 -0.57 16.73
CA THR A 52 4.39 -1.27 17.86
C THR A 52 5.17 -2.53 18.19
N ARG A 53 5.10 -2.95 19.47
CA ARG A 53 5.68 -4.22 19.94
C ARG A 53 4.68 -5.38 19.88
N THR A 54 3.40 -5.11 19.62
CA THR A 54 2.30 -6.07 19.79
C THR A 54 1.75 -6.64 18.49
N GLY A 55 2.46 -6.51 17.37
CA GLY A 55 2.00 -6.96 16.06
C GLY A 55 1.33 -5.88 15.24
N CYS A 56 0.61 -6.26 14.18
CA CYS A 56 -0.08 -5.35 13.25
C CYS A 56 0.82 -4.29 12.60
N GLY A 57 2.11 -4.61 12.38
CA GLY A 57 3.10 -3.65 11.90
C GLY A 57 2.72 -2.95 10.61
N SER A 58 2.15 -3.66 9.66
CA SER A 58 1.64 -3.11 8.38
C SER A 58 0.55 -2.06 8.60
N ILE A 59 -0.41 -2.36 9.47
CA ILE A 59 -1.52 -1.45 9.80
C ILE A 59 -1.00 -0.22 10.52
N VAL A 60 -0.15 -0.41 11.53
CA VAL A 60 0.45 0.69 12.31
C VAL A 60 1.31 1.59 11.42
N ALA A 61 2.08 1.03 10.48
CA ALA A 61 2.88 1.81 9.55
C ALA A 61 2.01 2.72 8.67
N GLY A 62 0.93 2.17 8.11
CA GLY A 62 -0.01 2.95 7.30
C GLY A 62 -0.74 4.02 8.12
N LEU A 63 -1.24 3.69 9.31
CA LEU A 63 -1.92 4.65 10.19
C LEU A 63 -0.99 5.77 10.66
N PHE A 64 0.28 5.45 10.95
CA PHE A 64 1.28 6.46 11.28
C PHE A 64 1.47 7.45 10.13
N LEU A 65 1.64 6.96 8.90
CA LEU A 65 1.79 7.82 7.72
C LEU A 65 0.55 8.64 7.42
N ARG A 66 -0.64 8.09 7.68
CA ARG A 66 -1.93 8.79 7.51
C ARG A 66 -2.01 10.09 8.31
N GLU A 67 -1.35 10.19 9.46
CA GLU A 67 -1.34 11.41 10.28
C GLU A 67 -0.66 12.61 9.59
N PHE A 68 0.11 12.38 8.53
CA PHE A 68 0.87 13.42 7.82
C PHE A 68 0.26 13.78 6.46
N VAL A 69 -0.83 13.14 6.03
CA VAL A 69 -1.42 13.38 4.71
C VAL A 69 -2.55 14.41 4.75
N GLU A 70 -2.98 14.83 5.93
CA GLU A 70 -4.09 15.76 6.13
C GLU A 70 -5.36 15.25 5.39
N ASP A 71 -6.00 16.09 4.57
CA ASP A 71 -7.20 15.75 3.79
C ASP A 71 -6.88 15.35 2.33
N HIS A 72 -5.61 15.13 1.99
CA HIS A 72 -5.26 14.73 0.63
C HIS A 72 -5.63 13.26 0.38
N PRO A 73 -6.09 12.90 -0.83
CA PRO A 73 -6.26 11.51 -1.21
C PRO A 73 -4.95 10.74 -1.03
N TRP A 74 -5.03 9.60 -0.35
CA TRP A 74 -3.85 8.85 0.06
C TRP A 74 -4.02 7.36 -0.17
N LEU A 75 -2.96 6.74 -0.62
CA LEU A 75 -2.80 5.29 -0.70
C LEU A 75 -1.49 4.89 -0.03
N HIS A 76 -1.56 3.93 0.86
CA HIS A 76 -0.42 3.25 1.43
C HIS A 76 -0.34 1.83 0.88
N LEU A 77 0.82 1.44 0.36
CA LEU A 77 1.09 0.11 -0.14
C LEU A 77 2.11 -0.57 0.75
N ASP A 78 1.71 -1.60 1.48
CA ASP A 78 2.63 -2.46 2.22
C ASP A 78 3.09 -3.61 1.33
N ILE A 79 4.33 -3.53 0.88
CA ILE A 79 4.96 -4.53 0.02
C ILE A 79 5.92 -5.45 0.79
N ALA A 80 6.04 -5.35 2.11
CA ALA A 80 6.99 -6.12 2.90
C ALA A 80 6.90 -7.64 2.64
N GLY A 81 5.69 -8.15 2.48
CA GLY A 81 5.46 -9.58 2.22
C GLY A 81 5.70 -10.02 0.77
N VAL A 82 5.88 -9.09 -0.19
CA VAL A 82 5.97 -9.39 -1.63
C VAL A 82 7.19 -8.79 -2.32
N SER A 83 7.93 -7.90 -1.67
CA SER A 83 9.07 -7.17 -2.26
C SER A 83 10.26 -8.05 -2.60
N ARG A 84 10.37 -9.21 -1.96
CA ARG A 84 11.44 -10.18 -2.17
C ARG A 84 10.92 -11.62 -2.11
N VAL A 85 11.48 -12.49 -2.93
CA VAL A 85 11.24 -13.93 -2.90
C VAL A 85 12.57 -14.68 -2.82
N ASP A 86 12.61 -15.69 -1.96
CA ASP A 86 13.72 -16.63 -1.85
C ASP A 86 13.47 -17.88 -2.71
N SER A 87 12.17 -18.14 -3.00
CA SER A 87 11.75 -19.19 -3.92
C SER A 87 10.60 -18.65 -4.78
N PRO A 88 10.72 -18.67 -6.10
CA PRO A 88 9.69 -18.20 -7.01
C PRO A 88 8.33 -18.86 -6.75
N VAL A 89 7.27 -18.05 -6.72
CA VAL A 89 5.88 -18.53 -6.67
C VAL A 89 5.29 -18.65 -8.06
N TYR A 90 5.77 -17.81 -8.98
CA TYR A 90 5.33 -17.79 -10.37
C TYR A 90 6.49 -18.08 -11.33
N PRO A 91 6.25 -18.70 -12.49
CA PRO A 91 7.29 -19.05 -13.45
C PRO A 91 8.13 -17.88 -13.98
N PHE A 92 7.57 -16.66 -13.93
CA PHE A 92 8.24 -15.43 -14.38
C PHE A 92 9.07 -14.74 -13.29
N GLN A 93 9.02 -15.23 -12.05
CA GLN A 93 9.80 -14.68 -10.95
C GLN A 93 11.18 -15.33 -10.88
N SER A 94 12.19 -14.54 -10.51
CA SER A 94 13.50 -15.01 -10.08
C SER A 94 13.68 -14.76 -8.57
N GLU A 95 14.61 -15.46 -7.95
CA GLU A 95 15.03 -15.16 -6.58
C GLU A 95 15.52 -13.71 -6.48
N GLY A 96 15.17 -13.04 -5.40
CA GLY A 96 15.56 -11.66 -5.11
C GLY A 96 14.42 -10.67 -5.10
N ALA A 97 14.69 -9.44 -5.48
CA ALA A 97 13.70 -8.37 -5.54
C ALA A 97 12.66 -8.62 -6.63
N THR A 98 11.38 -8.38 -6.31
CA THR A 98 10.27 -8.67 -7.21
C THR A 98 9.82 -7.48 -8.06
N GLY A 99 10.18 -6.25 -7.66
CA GLY A 99 9.61 -5.03 -8.26
C GLY A 99 8.12 -4.84 -7.93
N ALA A 100 7.62 -5.48 -6.86
CA ALA A 100 6.21 -5.41 -6.46
C ALA A 100 5.69 -3.97 -6.46
N SER A 101 4.49 -3.79 -7.00
CA SER A 101 3.77 -2.53 -7.18
C SER A 101 4.36 -1.56 -8.21
N ALA A 102 5.53 -1.80 -8.80
CA ALA A 102 6.11 -0.90 -9.79
C ALA A 102 5.25 -0.82 -11.07
N ALA A 103 4.79 -1.97 -11.58
CA ALA A 103 3.91 -2.01 -12.75
C ALA A 103 2.52 -1.43 -12.45
N THR A 104 1.97 -1.68 -11.26
CA THR A 104 0.71 -1.06 -10.82
C THR A 104 0.83 0.45 -10.81
N MET A 105 1.91 1.01 -10.23
CA MET A 105 2.14 2.45 -10.20
C MET A 105 2.26 3.05 -11.61
N TYR A 106 2.94 2.37 -12.51
CA TYR A 106 3.00 2.78 -13.92
C TYR A 106 1.60 2.88 -14.53
N PHE A 107 0.75 1.86 -14.42
CA PHE A 107 -0.59 1.88 -14.99
C PHE A 107 -1.53 2.87 -14.31
N LEU A 108 -1.36 3.11 -13.01
CA LEU A 108 -2.13 4.11 -12.27
C LEU A 108 -1.80 5.53 -12.78
N LEU A 109 -0.51 5.85 -12.91
CA LEU A 109 -0.05 7.16 -13.36
C LEU A 109 -0.35 7.39 -14.85
N ASP A 110 -0.12 6.39 -15.71
CA ASP A 110 -0.42 6.45 -17.16
C ASP A 110 -1.88 6.85 -17.42
N ARG A 111 -2.81 6.31 -16.63
CA ARG A 111 -4.22 6.67 -16.72
C ARG A 111 -4.49 8.15 -16.40
N HIS A 112 -3.85 8.67 -15.34
CA HIS A 112 -4.02 10.06 -14.94
C HIS A 112 -3.43 11.03 -15.95
N PHE A 113 -2.21 10.79 -16.42
CA PHE A 113 -1.57 11.65 -17.43
C PHE A 113 -2.30 11.61 -18.79
N THR A 114 -2.74 10.43 -19.24
CA THR A 114 -3.47 10.31 -20.52
C THR A 114 -4.85 10.97 -20.47
N ALA A 115 -5.48 11.04 -19.30
CA ALA A 115 -6.75 11.75 -19.12
C ALA A 115 -6.57 13.28 -19.09
N ALA A 116 -5.47 13.77 -18.51
CA ALA A 116 -5.15 15.20 -18.45
C ALA A 116 -4.76 15.78 -19.83
N ASP A 117 -4.11 14.99 -20.69
CA ASP A 117 -3.69 15.40 -22.04
C ASP A 117 -4.84 15.43 -23.06
N ARG A 118 -6.07 15.13 -22.65
CA ARG A 118 -7.26 15.13 -23.52
C ARG A 118 -8.13 16.37 -23.39
N PHE A 119 -7.64 17.42 -22.70
CA PHE A 119 -8.32 18.71 -22.60
C PHE A 119 -7.54 19.84 -23.24
#